data_9fc5ecb72867d92a5cc93f18b028871d
#
_entry.id   9fc5ecb72867d92a5cc93f18b028871d
#
_cell.length_a   1.000
_cell.length_b   1.000
_cell.length_c   1.000
_cell.angle_alpha   90.00
_cell.angle_beta   90.00
_cell.angle_gamma   90.00
#
_symmetry.space_group_name_H-M   'P 1'
#
loop_
_entity.id
_entity.type
_entity.pdbx_description
1 polymer ?
#
loop_
_entity_poly.entity_id
_entity_poly.type
_entity_poly.pdbx_seq_one_letter_code
_entity_poly.pdbx_strand_id
1 'polypeptide(L)'
;MLKKNCFIVILIIMLSACSTENKLEVEVYETSAGGNKLTKLSDFNSKNPVAIITILPEKEYQTITGFGGSFTESSAYLLNKLSKENRSKILEAYFGEEGANYSLTRTHISSCDFSLNNYTYAPVAGDVELKHFSIKEDIDDLIPMIKDAMEISKEGFNIIASPWTAPPWMKDNKQY
;
A
#
# COMPACT_ATOMS: atom_id res chain seq x y z
N MET A 1 48.00 44.82 24.26
CA MET A 1 47.91 44.22 22.89
C MET A 1 47.11 42.92 22.84
N LEU A 2 46.90 42.21 23.92
CA LEU A 2 46.20 40.91 23.92
C LEU A 2 44.65 41.00 23.70
N LYS A 3 44.00 42.09 24.12
CA LYS A 3 42.53 42.22 24.01
C LYS A 3 42.00 42.50 22.59
N LYS A 4 42.76 43.03 21.66
CA LYS A 4 42.36 43.28 20.28
C LYS A 4 42.37 42.00 19.43
N ASN A 5 43.28 41.07 19.70
CA ASN A 5 43.36 39.83 18.92
C ASN A 5 42.26 38.82 19.28
N CYS A 6 41.75 38.90 20.54
CA CYS A 6 40.65 38.02 20.98
C CYS A 6 39.31 38.37 20.26
N PHE A 7 39.08 39.67 19.98
CA PHE A 7 37.87 40.13 19.28
C PHE A 7 37.86 39.74 17.80
N ILE A 8 39.01 39.70 17.15
CA ILE A 8 39.12 39.28 15.75
C ILE A 8 38.92 37.79 15.61
N VAL A 9 39.41 36.97 16.53
CA VAL A 9 39.20 35.49 16.53
C VAL A 9 37.75 35.14 16.78
N ILE A 10 37.04 35.82 17.66
CA ILE A 10 35.60 35.63 17.90
C ILE A 10 34.76 36.05 16.66
N LEU A 11 35.14 37.10 15.96
CA LEU A 11 34.45 37.54 14.75
C LEU A 11 34.61 36.56 13.57
N ILE A 12 35.76 35.90 13.45
CA ILE A 12 36.02 34.89 12.42
C ILE A 12 35.24 33.59 12.69
N ILE A 13 35.05 33.23 13.96
CA ILE A 13 34.26 32.05 14.33
C ILE A 13 32.75 32.26 14.06
N MET A 14 32.25 33.48 14.15
CA MET A 14 30.85 33.81 13.85
C MET A 14 30.52 33.80 12.35
N LEU A 15 31.49 33.86 11.47
CA LEU A 15 31.29 33.83 10.01
C LEU A 15 31.30 32.39 9.43
N SER A 16 31.60 31.40 10.23
CA SER A 16 31.63 29.98 9.80
C SER A 16 30.32 29.21 10.02
N ALA A 17 29.25 29.90 10.43
CA ALA A 17 27.91 29.33 10.42
C ALA A 17 27.38 29.29 8.97
N CYS A 18 28.07 28.54 8.10
CA CYS A 18 27.53 28.14 6.82
C CYS A 18 26.39 27.18 7.11
N SER A 19 25.15 27.62 6.98
CA SER A 19 24.00 26.75 6.96
C SER A 19 24.22 25.75 5.83
N THR A 20 24.51 24.50 6.15
CA THR A 20 24.37 23.41 5.21
C THR A 20 22.89 23.35 4.86
N GLU A 21 22.50 23.93 3.73
CA GLU A 21 21.22 23.59 3.12
C GLU A 21 21.20 22.07 2.98
N ASN A 22 20.35 21.40 3.74
CA ASN A 22 20.05 20.00 3.52
C ASN A 22 19.38 19.89 2.15
N LYS A 23 20.19 19.72 1.11
CA LYS A 23 19.67 19.40 -0.22
C LYS A 23 18.99 18.04 -0.11
N LEU A 24 17.68 18.02 -0.30
CA LEU A 24 16.93 16.78 -0.50
C LEU A 24 17.55 16.06 -1.71
N GLU A 25 17.99 14.83 -1.47
CA GLU A 25 18.36 13.91 -2.56
C GLU A 25 17.07 13.38 -3.19
N VAL A 26 16.90 13.60 -4.48
CA VAL A 26 15.69 13.22 -5.22
C VAL A 26 16.05 12.19 -6.28
N GLU A 27 15.40 11.04 -6.22
CA GLU A 27 15.44 10.05 -7.29
C GLU A 27 14.12 10.09 -8.06
N VAL A 28 14.20 10.04 -9.38
CA VAL A 28 13.01 10.04 -10.24
C VAL A 28 12.95 8.73 -11.02
N TYR A 29 11.81 8.06 -10.92
CA TYR A 29 11.47 6.87 -11.70
C TYR A 29 10.28 7.20 -12.59
N GLU A 30 10.42 6.95 -13.89
CA GLU A 30 9.39 7.25 -14.88
C GLU A 30 8.76 5.98 -15.43
N THR A 31 7.44 6.00 -15.52
CA THR A 31 6.65 5.11 -16.39
C THR A 31 5.87 5.98 -17.36
N SER A 32 6.10 5.84 -18.66
CA SER A 32 5.51 6.70 -19.66
C SER A 32 5.08 5.96 -20.91
N ALA A 33 4.18 6.56 -21.69
CA ALA A 33 3.80 6.08 -23.01
C ALA A 33 4.98 6.05 -24.01
N GLY A 34 6.06 6.79 -23.72
CA GLY A 34 7.31 6.78 -24.50
C GLY A 34 8.14 5.51 -24.36
N GLY A 35 7.74 4.59 -23.47
CA GLY A 35 8.38 3.28 -23.32
C GLY A 35 9.14 3.05 -22.00
N ASN A 36 9.31 4.07 -21.17
CA ASN A 36 9.91 3.90 -19.84
C ASN A 36 8.98 3.09 -18.92
N LYS A 37 9.54 2.11 -18.21
CA LYS A 37 8.82 1.23 -17.25
C LYS A 37 9.59 1.21 -15.95
N LEU A 38 9.21 2.05 -14.98
CA LEU A 38 9.92 2.27 -13.72
C LEU A 38 11.42 2.54 -13.94
N THR A 39 11.71 3.32 -14.99
CA THR A 39 13.09 3.63 -15.39
C THR A 39 13.62 4.75 -14.52
N LYS A 40 14.73 4.53 -13.82
CA LYS A 40 15.42 5.60 -13.08
C LYS A 40 16.01 6.59 -14.07
N LEU A 41 15.67 7.86 -13.92
CA LEU A 41 16.17 8.93 -14.76
C LEU A 41 17.47 9.49 -14.17
N SER A 42 18.53 9.59 -15.00
CA SER A 42 19.80 10.20 -14.63
C SER A 42 19.77 11.72 -14.73
N ASP A 43 18.92 12.28 -15.58
CA ASP A 43 18.69 13.71 -15.75
C ASP A 43 17.19 13.96 -15.95
N PHE A 44 16.58 14.68 -15.03
CA PHE A 44 15.17 15.06 -15.05
C PHE A 44 14.97 16.58 -14.94
N ASN A 45 16.07 17.34 -14.94
CA ASN A 45 16.01 18.80 -14.91
C ASN A 45 15.76 19.34 -16.31
N SER A 46 14.68 20.07 -16.48
CA SER A 46 14.34 20.75 -17.72
C SER A 46 14.66 22.23 -17.64
N LYS A 47 15.27 22.77 -18.70
CA LYS A 47 15.48 24.23 -18.83
C LYS A 47 14.17 24.99 -19.03
N ASN A 48 13.14 24.31 -19.55
CA ASN A 48 11.80 24.84 -19.78
C ASN A 48 10.75 23.90 -19.18
N PRO A 49 10.56 23.88 -17.87
CA PRO A 49 9.62 22.97 -17.23
C PRO A 49 8.18 23.34 -17.61
N VAL A 50 7.40 22.33 -18.02
CA VAL A 50 5.95 22.44 -18.26
C VAL A 50 5.17 22.49 -16.94
N ALA A 51 5.71 21.83 -15.90
CA ALA A 51 5.16 21.82 -14.56
C ALA A 51 6.29 21.86 -13.53
N ILE A 52 6.03 22.53 -12.42
CA ILE A 52 6.93 22.58 -11.26
C ILE A 52 6.22 21.94 -10.08
N ILE A 53 6.86 20.98 -9.43
CA ILE A 53 6.40 20.39 -8.18
C ILE A 53 7.23 20.99 -7.06
N THR A 54 6.55 21.64 -6.11
CA THR A 54 7.19 22.18 -4.90
C THR A 54 6.90 21.26 -3.73
N ILE A 55 7.96 20.74 -3.10
CA ILE A 55 7.87 19.92 -1.89
C ILE A 55 8.20 20.82 -0.70
N LEU A 56 7.32 20.82 0.29
CA LEU A 56 7.45 21.59 1.53
C LEU A 56 7.53 20.61 2.71
N PRO A 57 8.72 20.09 3.04
CA PRO A 57 8.89 19.07 4.07
C PRO A 57 8.41 19.50 5.47
N GLU A 58 8.40 20.80 5.74
CA GLU A 58 7.95 21.39 6.98
C GLU A 58 6.42 21.43 7.14
N LYS A 59 5.67 21.14 6.05
CA LYS A 59 4.22 21.06 6.08
C LYS A 59 3.77 19.61 6.19
N GLU A 60 3.61 19.16 7.41
CA GLU A 60 3.10 17.84 7.70
C GLU A 60 1.56 17.86 7.77
N TYR A 61 0.94 16.79 7.26
CA TYR A 61 -0.51 16.57 7.31
C TYR A 61 -0.81 15.27 8.06
N GLN A 62 -1.53 14.34 7.44
CA GLN A 62 -1.82 13.05 8.03
C GLN A 62 -0.63 12.09 7.94
N THR A 63 -0.52 11.18 8.92
CA THR A 63 0.42 10.05 8.84
C THR A 63 -0.16 8.98 7.92
N ILE A 64 0.63 8.53 6.95
CA ILE A 64 0.29 7.39 6.10
C ILE A 64 0.61 6.12 6.87
N THR A 65 -0.40 5.27 7.08
CA THR A 65 -0.26 4.04 7.88
C THR A 65 0.17 2.84 7.07
N GLY A 66 0.12 2.92 5.73
CA GLY A 66 0.57 1.83 4.87
C GLY A 66 0.06 1.96 3.44
N PHE A 67 0.61 1.11 2.59
CA PHE A 67 0.22 0.95 1.20
C PHE A 67 -0.09 -0.51 0.91
N GLY A 68 -0.96 -0.77 -0.07
CA GLY A 68 -1.27 -2.14 -0.45
C GLY A 68 -2.39 -2.24 -1.48
N GLY A 69 -2.87 -3.45 -1.66
CA GLY A 69 -3.94 -3.81 -2.58
C GLY A 69 -5.05 -4.60 -1.89
N SER A 70 -5.98 -5.11 -2.69
CA SER A 70 -7.08 -5.93 -2.19
C SER A 70 -6.83 -7.40 -2.45
N PHE A 71 -7.11 -8.23 -1.45
CA PHE A 71 -7.37 -9.64 -1.64
C PHE A 71 -8.79 -9.79 -2.20
N THR A 72 -8.94 -10.51 -3.31
CA THR A 72 -10.22 -10.82 -3.92
C THR A 72 -10.31 -12.31 -4.23
N GLU A 73 -11.53 -12.87 -4.21
CA GLU A 73 -11.77 -14.27 -4.53
C GLU A 73 -11.28 -14.61 -5.94
N SER A 74 -11.56 -13.75 -6.95
CA SER A 74 -11.07 -13.95 -8.32
C SER A 74 -9.54 -14.01 -8.40
N SER A 75 -8.83 -13.18 -7.65
CA SER A 75 -7.36 -13.22 -7.61
C SER A 75 -6.86 -14.49 -6.95
N ALA A 76 -7.45 -14.89 -5.83
CA ALA A 76 -7.11 -16.13 -5.12
C ALA A 76 -7.34 -17.36 -6.00
N TYR A 77 -8.49 -17.42 -6.67
CA TYR A 77 -8.81 -18.48 -7.62
C TYR A 77 -7.80 -18.59 -8.77
N LEU A 78 -7.39 -17.46 -9.35
CA LEU A 78 -6.37 -17.45 -10.41
C LEU A 78 -5.00 -17.88 -9.88
N LEU A 79 -4.59 -17.41 -8.72
CA LEU A 79 -3.32 -17.80 -8.10
C LEU A 79 -3.29 -19.30 -7.78
N ASN A 80 -4.43 -19.90 -7.38
CA ASN A 80 -4.52 -21.33 -7.12
C ASN A 80 -4.35 -22.19 -8.38
N LYS A 81 -4.51 -21.63 -9.59
CA LYS A 81 -4.26 -22.32 -10.86
C LYS A 81 -2.81 -22.30 -11.31
N LEU A 82 -1.99 -21.50 -10.66
CA LEU A 82 -0.56 -21.40 -10.97
C LEU A 82 0.22 -22.54 -10.28
N SER A 83 1.44 -22.77 -10.79
CA SER A 83 2.38 -23.59 -10.04
C SER A 83 2.72 -22.92 -8.70
N LYS A 84 3.09 -23.71 -7.70
CA LYS A 84 3.49 -23.19 -6.39
C LYS A 84 4.61 -22.14 -6.50
N GLU A 85 5.56 -22.38 -7.39
CA GLU A 85 6.67 -21.44 -7.64
C GLU A 85 6.17 -20.10 -8.17
N ASN A 86 5.30 -20.09 -9.18
CA ASN A 86 4.78 -18.85 -9.75
C ASN A 86 3.85 -18.11 -8.78
N ARG A 87 3.05 -18.86 -8.00
CA ARG A 87 2.22 -18.31 -6.93
C ARG A 87 3.10 -17.61 -5.87
N SER A 88 4.17 -18.28 -5.39
CA SER A 88 5.10 -17.70 -4.42
C SER A 88 5.76 -16.44 -4.95
N LYS A 89 6.27 -16.46 -6.19
CA LYS A 89 6.88 -15.27 -6.81
C LYS A 89 5.95 -14.07 -6.85
N ILE A 90 4.66 -14.28 -7.13
CA ILE A 90 3.67 -13.18 -7.15
C ILE A 90 3.44 -12.66 -5.74
N LEU A 91 3.25 -13.54 -4.76
CA LEU A 91 3.03 -13.11 -3.37
C LEU A 91 4.27 -12.43 -2.79
N GLU A 92 5.47 -12.92 -3.10
CA GLU A 92 6.73 -12.26 -2.71
C GLU A 92 6.91 -10.89 -3.36
N ALA A 93 6.48 -10.72 -4.62
CA ALA A 93 6.51 -9.41 -5.28
C ALA A 93 5.60 -8.37 -4.61
N TYR A 94 4.52 -8.82 -3.95
CA TYR A 94 3.61 -7.92 -3.22
C TYR A 94 3.97 -7.77 -1.74
N PHE A 95 4.35 -8.85 -1.05
CA PHE A 95 4.46 -8.90 0.40
C PHE A 95 5.89 -9.11 0.91
N GLY A 96 6.81 -9.50 0.04
CA GLY A 96 8.22 -9.68 0.38
C GLY A 96 8.96 -8.35 0.55
N GLU A 97 10.05 -8.35 1.34
CA GLU A 97 10.87 -7.17 1.62
C GLU A 97 11.48 -6.54 0.37
N GLU A 98 11.87 -7.36 -0.61
CA GLU A 98 12.45 -6.91 -1.90
C GLU A 98 11.35 -6.55 -2.93
N GLY A 99 10.09 -6.74 -2.59
CA GLY A 99 8.92 -6.42 -3.40
C GLY A 99 8.28 -5.09 -3.04
N ALA A 100 6.97 -5.01 -3.23
CA ALA A 100 6.20 -3.83 -2.87
C ALA A 100 6.00 -3.69 -1.34
N ASN A 101 6.29 -4.73 -0.58
CA ASN A 101 6.21 -4.80 0.89
C ASN A 101 4.90 -4.20 1.43
N TYR A 102 3.76 -4.73 0.97
CA TYR A 102 2.45 -4.23 1.36
C TYR A 102 2.23 -4.34 2.87
N SER A 103 1.85 -3.23 3.48
CA SER A 103 1.62 -3.09 4.92
C SER A 103 0.17 -2.81 5.29
N LEU A 104 -0.67 -2.44 4.30
CA LEU A 104 -2.10 -2.21 4.49
C LEU A 104 -2.84 -2.81 3.30
N THR A 105 -3.75 -3.73 3.57
CA THR A 105 -4.52 -4.44 2.56
C THR A 105 -6.01 -4.33 2.82
N ARG A 106 -6.81 -4.81 1.89
CA ARG A 106 -8.26 -4.90 2.02
C ARG A 106 -8.73 -6.29 1.65
N THR A 107 -9.83 -6.74 2.27
CA THR A 107 -10.62 -7.88 1.81
C THR A 107 -12.10 -7.57 1.87
N HIS A 108 -12.92 -8.28 1.12
CA HIS A 108 -14.38 -8.19 1.21
C HIS A 108 -14.93 -9.07 2.32
N ILE A 109 -16.09 -8.70 2.85
CA ILE A 109 -16.94 -9.54 3.70
C ILE A 109 -18.15 -9.89 2.87
N SER A 110 -18.40 -11.19 2.66
CA SER A 110 -19.34 -11.73 1.66
C SER A 110 -18.88 -11.43 0.23
N SER A 111 -19.67 -11.76 -0.78
CA SER A 111 -19.28 -11.52 -2.18
C SER A 111 -19.14 -10.05 -2.54
N CYS A 112 -18.26 -9.79 -3.51
CA CYS A 112 -18.07 -8.50 -4.16
C CYS A 112 -18.13 -8.66 -5.69
N ASP A 113 -17.91 -7.58 -6.43
CA ASP A 113 -17.84 -7.59 -7.90
C ASP A 113 -16.66 -8.39 -8.47
N PHE A 114 -15.69 -8.74 -7.64
CA PHE A 114 -14.57 -9.64 -7.94
C PHE A 114 -14.72 -11.02 -7.32
N SER A 115 -15.92 -11.43 -6.97
CA SER A 115 -16.23 -12.79 -6.56
C SER A 115 -16.67 -13.66 -7.74
N LEU A 116 -16.49 -14.97 -7.61
CA LEU A 116 -16.88 -15.94 -8.65
C LEU A 116 -18.40 -16.08 -8.72
N ASN A 117 -19.06 -15.94 -7.58
CA ASN A 117 -20.52 -16.03 -7.44
C ASN A 117 -21.00 -15.01 -6.39
N ASN A 118 -22.31 -14.77 -6.38
CA ASN A 118 -22.93 -14.02 -5.30
C ASN A 118 -23.16 -14.92 -4.09
N TYR A 119 -22.69 -14.51 -2.93
CA TYR A 119 -22.91 -15.19 -1.65
C TYR A 119 -22.93 -14.19 -0.49
N THR A 120 -23.43 -14.65 0.65
CA THR A 120 -23.38 -13.92 1.91
C THR A 120 -23.01 -14.87 3.05
N TYR A 121 -22.24 -14.36 4.03
CA TYR A 121 -21.92 -15.11 5.24
C TYR A 121 -23.12 -15.26 6.19
N ALA A 122 -24.15 -14.43 6.03
CA ALA A 122 -25.37 -14.47 6.83
C ALA A 122 -26.60 -14.74 5.94
N PRO A 123 -26.80 -16.01 5.46
CA PRO A 123 -27.83 -16.33 4.47
C PRO A 123 -29.24 -16.40 5.04
N VAL A 124 -29.40 -16.54 6.36
CA VAL A 124 -30.70 -16.78 7.00
C VAL A 124 -31.31 -15.47 7.49
N ALA A 125 -32.51 -15.17 7.03
CA ALA A 125 -33.25 -13.99 7.43
C ALA A 125 -33.58 -14.01 8.92
N GLY A 126 -33.31 -12.89 9.62
CA GLY A 126 -33.60 -12.76 11.04
C GLY A 126 -32.65 -13.49 11.98
N ASP A 127 -31.55 -14.05 11.49
CA ASP A 127 -30.51 -14.70 12.30
C ASP A 127 -29.62 -13.68 13.00
N VAL A 128 -30.18 -12.96 13.95
CA VAL A 128 -29.47 -11.89 14.71
C VAL A 128 -28.33 -12.46 15.55
N GLU A 129 -28.44 -13.70 16.01
CA GLU A 129 -27.42 -14.37 16.82
C GLU A 129 -26.33 -15.05 15.97
N LEU A 130 -26.38 -14.90 14.64
CA LEU A 130 -25.41 -15.45 13.67
C LEU A 130 -25.19 -16.96 13.81
N LYS A 131 -26.23 -17.72 14.15
CA LYS A 131 -26.16 -19.19 14.30
C LYS A 131 -25.85 -19.92 12.98
N HIS A 132 -26.20 -19.29 11.86
CA HIS A 132 -25.99 -19.79 10.50
C HIS A 132 -24.91 -19.00 9.75
N PHE A 133 -24.11 -18.21 10.45
CA PHE A 133 -22.98 -17.51 9.87
C PHE A 133 -21.92 -18.50 9.36
N SER A 134 -21.42 -18.28 8.15
CA SER A 134 -20.41 -19.16 7.56
C SER A 134 -19.52 -18.41 6.58
N ILE A 135 -18.22 -18.63 6.68
CA ILE A 135 -17.19 -18.16 5.74
C ILE A 135 -16.72 -19.28 4.80
N LYS A 136 -17.55 -20.32 4.62
CA LYS A 136 -17.17 -21.52 3.87
C LYS A 136 -16.72 -21.24 2.44
N GLU A 137 -17.25 -20.19 1.82
CA GLU A 137 -16.93 -19.81 0.43
C GLU A 137 -15.48 -19.36 0.27
N ASP A 138 -14.86 -18.83 1.32
CA ASP A 138 -13.50 -18.30 1.27
C ASP A 138 -12.43 -19.33 1.72
N ILE A 139 -12.83 -20.51 2.19
CA ILE A 139 -11.93 -21.48 2.82
C ILE A 139 -10.91 -22.05 1.81
N ASP A 140 -11.33 -22.25 0.57
CA ASP A 140 -10.53 -22.95 -0.43
C ASP A 140 -9.63 -22.03 -1.26
N ASP A 141 -9.83 -20.69 -1.20
CA ASP A 141 -9.09 -19.74 -2.03
C ASP A 141 -8.62 -18.49 -1.27
N LEU A 142 -9.53 -17.63 -0.84
CA LEU A 142 -9.20 -16.32 -0.25
C LEU A 142 -8.39 -16.45 1.05
N ILE A 143 -8.84 -17.33 1.97
CA ILE A 143 -8.16 -17.54 3.26
C ILE A 143 -6.76 -18.15 3.08
N PRO A 144 -6.55 -19.18 2.24
CA PRO A 144 -5.21 -19.67 1.92
C PRO A 144 -4.29 -18.59 1.32
N MET A 145 -4.81 -17.76 0.41
CA MET A 145 -4.01 -16.66 -0.16
C MET A 145 -3.55 -15.66 0.90
N ILE A 146 -4.44 -15.28 1.81
CA ILE A 146 -4.11 -14.37 2.92
C ILE A 146 -3.07 -14.99 3.84
N LYS A 147 -3.21 -16.27 4.18
CA LYS A 147 -2.25 -16.99 5.04
C LYS A 147 -0.87 -17.07 4.40
N ASP A 148 -0.79 -17.42 3.12
CA ASP A 148 0.49 -17.46 2.40
C ASP A 148 1.15 -16.08 2.36
N ALA A 149 0.37 -15.01 2.17
CA ALA A 149 0.87 -13.64 2.24
C ALA A 149 1.40 -13.27 3.64
N MET A 150 0.71 -13.73 4.70
CA MET A 150 1.16 -13.53 6.10
C MET A 150 2.46 -14.28 6.41
N GLU A 151 2.68 -15.44 5.82
CA GLU A 151 3.93 -16.20 5.98
C GLU A 151 5.12 -15.52 5.29
N ILE A 152 4.87 -14.83 4.18
CA ILE A 152 5.90 -14.12 3.40
C ILE A 152 6.26 -12.78 4.03
N SER A 153 5.26 -12.05 4.53
CA SER A 153 5.45 -10.73 5.11
C SER A 153 6.12 -10.83 6.49
N LYS A 154 7.35 -10.36 6.61
CA LYS A 154 8.11 -10.41 7.88
C LYS A 154 7.57 -9.44 8.93
N GLU A 155 7.14 -8.26 8.50
CA GLU A 155 6.62 -7.22 9.40
C GLU A 155 5.11 -7.32 9.62
N GLY A 156 4.45 -8.18 8.83
CA GLY A 156 3.00 -8.29 8.81
C GLY A 156 2.33 -7.13 8.08
N PHE A 157 1.02 -7.20 7.97
CA PHE A 157 0.19 -6.16 7.38
C PHE A 157 -1.17 -6.08 8.07
N ASN A 158 -1.79 -4.92 7.98
CA ASN A 158 -3.16 -4.73 8.44
C ASN A 158 -4.16 -5.04 7.32
N ILE A 159 -5.33 -5.58 7.70
CA ILE A 159 -6.42 -5.86 6.75
C ILE A 159 -7.64 -5.03 7.11
N ILE A 160 -8.17 -4.30 6.14
CA ILE A 160 -9.48 -3.67 6.23
C ILE A 160 -10.50 -4.62 5.60
N ALA A 161 -11.32 -5.26 6.42
CA ALA A 161 -12.42 -6.09 5.94
C ALA A 161 -13.68 -5.23 5.75
N SER A 162 -14.23 -5.23 4.53
CA SER A 162 -15.35 -4.37 4.16
C SER A 162 -16.55 -5.18 3.68
N PRO A 163 -17.74 -5.03 4.27
CA PRO A 163 -18.97 -5.52 3.66
C PRO A 163 -19.18 -4.80 2.33
N TRP A 164 -19.32 -5.58 1.24
CA TRP A 164 -19.57 -5.00 -0.07
C TRP A 164 -21.02 -4.64 -0.28
N THR A 165 -21.88 -5.54 0.15
CA THR A 165 -23.34 -5.35 0.15
C THR A 165 -23.95 -6.09 1.33
N ALA A 166 -25.08 -5.56 1.84
CA ALA A 166 -25.84 -6.28 2.84
C ALA A 166 -26.47 -7.56 2.26
N PRO A 167 -26.73 -8.59 3.06
CA PRO A 167 -27.46 -9.75 2.63
C PRO A 167 -28.79 -9.37 1.94
N PRO A 168 -29.24 -10.09 0.89
CA PRO A 168 -30.47 -9.75 0.18
C PRO A 168 -31.70 -9.58 1.09
N TRP A 169 -31.80 -10.38 2.15
CA TRP A 169 -32.94 -10.30 3.05
C TRP A 169 -33.02 -9.00 3.89
N MET A 170 -31.87 -8.25 4.00
CA MET A 170 -31.81 -6.96 4.68
C MET A 170 -32.16 -5.78 3.74
N LYS A 171 -32.34 -6.00 2.45
CA LYS A 171 -32.56 -4.97 1.44
C LYS A 171 -33.98 -5.02 0.88
N ASP A 172 -34.55 -3.88 0.51
CA ASP A 172 -35.88 -3.78 -0.07
C ASP A 172 -35.98 -4.52 -1.41
N ASN A 173 -34.94 -4.40 -2.24
CA ASN A 173 -34.87 -5.02 -3.57
C ASN A 173 -34.59 -6.54 -3.52
N LYS A 174 -34.24 -7.11 -2.37
CA LYS A 174 -33.92 -8.54 -2.17
C LYS A 174 -32.80 -9.07 -3.11
N GLN A 175 -31.91 -8.19 -3.60
CA GLN A 175 -30.83 -8.56 -4.54
C GLN A 175 -29.46 -8.33 -3.91
N TYR A 176 -28.42 -8.96 -4.48
CA TYR A 176 -27.01 -8.73 -4.12
C TYR A 176 -26.52 -7.36 -4.60
#